data_c634d0b629936fa4464b20da51e888ac
#
_entry.id   c634d0b629936fa4464b20da51e888ac
#
_cell.length_a   1.000
_cell.length_b   1.000
_cell.length_c   1.000
_cell.angle_alpha   90.00
_cell.angle_beta   90.00
_cell.angle_gamma   90.00
#
_symmetry.space_group_name_H-M   'P 1'
#
loop_
_entity.id
_entity.type
_entity.pdbx_description
1 polymer ?
#
loop_
_entity_poly.entity_id
_entity_poly.type
_entity_poly.pdbx_seq_one_letter_code
_entity_poly.pdbx_strand_id
1 'polypeptide(L)'
;DTARSRGLGDVYKRQAEKLALQNKKLNKNILIIMRVYFEKPRTTVGWKGLINDPDINETFNIAKGIELARKLLINIAELGLPAGTEFLDPISPQYVTDVISWGAIGARTAESQIHRELASGLSCPIGIKNGTDGGLKAAIDGIQAANHSHVFLGATKEADIAMLKTAGNNDTHIILRGGKEPNYDLESVNSTLTALREAEVNESIMIDA
;
A
#
# COMPACT_ATOMS: atom_id res chain seq x y z
N ASP A 1 1.65 -12.02 27.69
CA ASP A 1 1.05 -11.31 26.55
C ASP A 1 2.03 -10.83 25.49
N THR A 2 3.32 -10.75 25.78
CA THR A 2 4.40 -10.68 24.78
C THR A 2 4.41 -11.84 23.77
N ALA A 3 3.68 -12.91 24.01
CA ALA A 3 3.56 -14.05 23.11
C ALA A 3 2.67 -13.76 21.87
N ARG A 4 1.67 -12.86 21.98
CA ARG A 4 0.77 -12.53 20.85
C ARG A 4 1.42 -11.62 19.81
N SER A 5 2.17 -10.59 20.23
CA SER A 5 2.91 -9.72 19.30
C SER A 5 4.12 -10.42 18.68
N ARG A 6 4.81 -11.28 19.46
CA ARG A 6 5.83 -12.20 18.91
C ARG A 6 5.22 -13.14 17.89
N GLY A 7 3.99 -13.63 18.11
CA GLY A 7 3.27 -14.50 17.18
C GLY A 7 3.04 -13.88 15.81
N LEU A 8 2.67 -12.59 15.71
CA LEU A 8 2.46 -11.92 14.42
C LEU A 8 3.77 -11.77 13.64
N GLY A 9 4.83 -11.31 14.29
CA GLY A 9 6.16 -11.20 13.67
C GLY A 9 6.68 -12.55 13.20
N ASP A 10 6.50 -13.61 13.98
CA ASP A 10 6.90 -14.97 13.62
C ASP A 10 6.08 -15.54 12.45
N VAL A 11 4.78 -15.21 12.37
CA VAL A 11 3.93 -15.62 11.23
C VAL A 11 4.44 -14.98 9.94
N TYR A 12 4.66 -13.67 9.95
CA TYR A 12 5.20 -12.97 8.77
C TYR A 12 6.59 -13.50 8.38
N LYS A 13 7.47 -13.76 9.35
CA LYS A 13 8.80 -14.31 9.08
C LYS A 13 8.71 -15.66 8.39
N ARG A 14 7.90 -16.60 8.90
CA ARG A 14 7.69 -17.92 8.26
C ARG A 14 7.07 -17.81 6.87
N GLN A 15 6.16 -16.87 6.66
CA GLN A 15 5.60 -16.59 5.33
C GLN A 15 6.68 -16.08 4.39
N ALA A 16 7.52 -15.12 4.81
CA ALA A 16 8.61 -14.58 4.03
C ALA A 16 9.62 -15.66 3.62
N GLU A 17 10.03 -16.52 4.53
CA GLU A 17 10.93 -17.64 4.26
C GLU A 17 10.35 -18.59 3.19
N LYS A 18 9.06 -18.94 3.29
CA LYS A 18 8.39 -19.78 2.29
C LYS A 18 8.29 -19.09 0.94
N LEU A 19 7.91 -17.81 0.90
CA LEU A 19 7.83 -17.05 -0.34
C LEU A 19 9.21 -16.86 -0.97
N ALA A 20 10.27 -16.63 -0.20
CA ALA A 20 11.64 -16.53 -0.70
C ALA A 20 12.09 -17.81 -1.40
N LEU A 21 11.74 -18.97 -0.85
CA LEU A 21 12.00 -20.27 -1.50
C LEU A 21 11.26 -20.41 -2.82
N GLN A 22 10.01 -19.97 -2.90
CA GLN A 22 9.22 -19.99 -4.14
C GLN A 22 9.76 -18.96 -5.15
N ASN A 23 10.13 -17.75 -4.69
CA ASN A 23 10.71 -16.72 -5.52
C ASN A 23 11.97 -17.21 -6.23
N LYS A 24 12.87 -17.89 -5.50
CA LYS A 24 14.08 -18.51 -6.10
C LYS A 24 13.78 -19.52 -7.19
N LYS A 25 12.65 -20.24 -7.10
CA LYS A 25 12.23 -21.23 -8.12
C LYS A 25 11.59 -20.56 -9.34
N LEU A 26 10.85 -19.48 -9.14
CA LEU A 26 9.96 -18.85 -10.13
C LEU A 26 10.49 -17.51 -10.67
N ASN A 27 11.59 -16.98 -10.12
CA ASN A 27 12.10 -15.63 -10.38
C ASN A 27 12.39 -15.28 -11.84
N LYS A 28 12.48 -16.29 -12.72
CA LYS A 28 12.67 -16.09 -14.16
C LYS A 28 11.37 -15.70 -14.88
N ASN A 29 10.21 -16.02 -14.31
CA ASN A 29 8.91 -15.92 -14.96
C ASN A 29 7.90 -15.06 -14.18
N ILE A 30 8.05 -14.95 -12.86
CA ILE A 30 7.09 -14.29 -11.97
C ILE A 30 7.85 -13.49 -10.91
N LEU A 31 7.47 -12.22 -10.73
CA LEU A 31 7.91 -11.41 -9.61
C LEU A 31 6.96 -11.62 -8.44
N ILE A 32 7.49 -12.11 -7.31
CA ILE A 32 6.71 -12.29 -6.08
C ILE A 32 6.98 -11.10 -5.15
N ILE A 33 5.92 -10.38 -4.78
CA ILE A 33 5.95 -9.28 -3.80
C ILE A 33 5.21 -9.77 -2.56
N MET A 34 5.85 -9.71 -1.39
CA MET A 34 5.21 -10.10 -0.13
C MET A 34 4.30 -8.99 0.37
N ARG A 35 3.01 -9.30 0.54
CA ARG A 35 2.04 -8.38 1.12
C ARG A 35 2.22 -8.29 2.64
N VAL A 36 2.44 -7.07 3.15
CA VAL A 36 2.59 -6.76 4.59
C VAL A 36 1.71 -5.55 4.94
N TYR A 37 0.50 -5.78 5.42
CA TYR A 37 -0.43 -4.71 5.78
C TYR A 37 -0.37 -4.47 7.28
N PHE A 38 0.44 -3.49 7.68
CA PHE A 38 0.65 -3.10 9.08
C PHE A 38 -0.49 -2.28 9.67
N GLU A 39 -1.30 -1.67 8.82
CA GLU A 39 -2.43 -0.83 9.17
C GLU A 39 -3.70 -1.43 8.60
N LYS A 40 -4.80 -1.33 9.35
CA LYS A 40 -6.09 -1.93 8.99
C LYS A 40 -7.18 -0.87 8.95
N PRO A 41 -7.74 -0.56 7.76
CA PRO A 41 -8.91 0.28 7.67
C PRO A 41 -10.09 -0.43 8.35
N ARG A 42 -10.73 0.24 9.29
CA ARG A 42 -11.90 -0.29 9.99
C ARG A 42 -13.13 0.49 9.60
N THR A 43 -14.21 -0.22 9.31
CA THR A 43 -15.50 0.40 8.97
C THR A 43 -16.08 1.14 10.18
N THR A 44 -15.89 0.56 11.37
CA THR A 44 -16.31 1.17 12.64
C THR A 44 -15.11 1.26 13.59
N VAL A 45 -14.98 0.31 14.51
CA VAL A 45 -13.92 0.22 15.50
C VAL A 45 -13.21 -1.14 15.42
N GLY A 46 -12.04 -1.24 15.98
CA GLY A 46 -11.27 -2.49 16.04
C GLY A 46 -9.77 -2.23 16.02
N TRP A 47 -9.00 -3.29 16.19
CA TRP A 47 -7.56 -3.23 16.14
C TRP A 47 -7.06 -2.68 14.79
N LYS A 48 -6.29 -1.59 14.85
CA LYS A 48 -5.85 -0.83 13.67
C LYS A 48 -4.59 -1.39 13.00
N GLY A 49 -3.96 -2.41 13.57
CA GLY A 49 -2.78 -3.05 12.99
C GLY A 49 -1.53 -2.95 13.86
N LEU A 50 -0.43 -3.54 13.34
CA LEU A 50 0.82 -3.69 14.07
C LEU A 50 1.44 -2.35 14.46
N ILE A 51 1.36 -1.32 13.60
CA ILE A 51 1.95 -0.01 13.89
C ILE A 51 1.20 0.66 15.05
N ASN A 52 -0.13 0.64 15.01
CA ASN A 52 -0.94 1.39 15.98
C ASN A 52 -1.03 0.73 17.36
N ASP A 53 -1.10 -0.60 17.41
CA ASP A 53 -1.21 -1.35 18.67
C ASP A 53 -0.50 -2.70 18.55
N PRO A 54 0.84 -2.70 18.67
CA PRO A 54 1.68 -3.87 18.46
C PRO A 54 1.44 -4.99 19.49
N ASP A 55 1.01 -4.64 20.69
CA ASP A 55 0.79 -5.58 21.79
C ASP A 55 -0.66 -6.11 21.85
N ILE A 56 -1.55 -5.55 21.03
CA ILE A 56 -2.99 -5.94 20.97
C ILE A 56 -3.66 -5.84 22.36
N ASN A 57 -3.36 -4.79 23.08
CA ASN A 57 -3.82 -4.56 24.45
C ASN A 57 -4.23 -3.11 24.73
N GLU A 58 -4.43 -2.33 23.64
CA GLU A 58 -4.84 -0.92 23.68
C GLU A 58 -3.86 0.02 24.41
N THR A 59 -2.59 -0.38 24.51
CA THR A 59 -1.54 0.54 25.01
C THR A 59 -1.05 1.51 23.95
N PHE A 60 -1.37 1.24 22.68
CA PHE A 60 -1.04 2.09 21.53
C PHE A 60 0.42 2.54 21.47
N ASN A 61 1.36 1.61 21.75
CA ASN A 61 2.78 1.90 21.70
C ASN A 61 3.26 1.98 20.23
N ILE A 62 2.91 3.09 19.57
CA ILE A 62 3.15 3.33 18.14
C ILE A 62 4.66 3.32 17.83
N ALA A 63 5.51 3.89 18.70
CA ALA A 63 6.95 3.86 18.50
C ALA A 63 7.50 2.44 18.37
N LYS A 64 7.08 1.55 19.28
CA LYS A 64 7.39 0.10 19.20
C LYS A 64 6.81 -0.53 17.93
N GLY A 65 5.59 -0.13 17.54
CA GLY A 65 4.94 -0.62 16.32
C GLY A 65 5.72 -0.29 15.06
N ILE A 66 6.20 0.94 14.92
CA ILE A 66 7.04 1.39 13.80
C ILE A 66 8.37 0.61 13.78
N GLU A 67 9.03 0.46 14.93
CA GLU A 67 10.28 -0.30 15.03
C GLU A 67 10.09 -1.76 14.58
N LEU A 68 9.04 -2.42 15.04
CA LEU A 68 8.71 -3.79 14.66
C LEU A 68 8.39 -3.92 13.16
N ALA A 69 7.61 -3.00 12.62
CA ALA A 69 7.26 -2.98 11.20
C ALA A 69 8.51 -2.81 10.34
N ARG A 70 9.37 -1.84 10.68
CA ARG A 70 10.62 -1.58 9.97
C ARG A 70 11.58 -2.78 10.03
N LYS A 71 11.77 -3.37 11.21
CA LYS A 71 12.60 -4.57 11.38
C LYS A 71 12.10 -5.74 10.55
N LEU A 72 10.78 -5.94 10.48
CA LEU A 72 10.19 -6.98 9.67
C LEU A 72 10.44 -6.75 8.18
N LEU A 73 10.29 -5.51 7.70
CA LEU A 73 10.55 -5.16 6.30
C LEU A 73 12.02 -5.38 5.91
N ILE A 74 12.95 -5.02 6.78
CA ILE A 74 14.40 -5.27 6.57
C ILE A 74 14.65 -6.77 6.46
N ASN A 75 14.10 -7.58 7.38
CA ASN A 75 14.24 -9.04 7.33
C ASN A 75 13.66 -9.64 6.03
N ILE A 76 12.55 -9.11 5.51
CA ILE A 76 11.96 -9.54 4.24
C ILE A 76 12.90 -9.18 3.08
N ALA A 77 13.46 -7.97 3.07
CA ALA A 77 14.41 -7.53 2.06
C ALA A 77 15.70 -8.37 2.07
N GLU A 78 16.23 -8.74 3.24
CA GLU A 78 17.41 -9.63 3.38
C GLU A 78 17.16 -11.03 2.79
N LEU A 79 15.91 -11.49 2.76
CA LEU A 79 15.52 -12.73 2.07
C LEU A 79 15.43 -12.58 0.54
N GLY A 80 15.66 -11.39 0.00
CA GLY A 80 15.54 -11.08 -1.43
C GLY A 80 14.09 -10.97 -1.90
N LEU A 81 13.16 -10.61 -1.03
CA LEU A 81 11.76 -10.38 -1.35
C LEU A 81 11.42 -8.89 -1.33
N PRO A 82 10.79 -8.34 -2.38
CA PRO A 82 10.14 -7.05 -2.30
C PRO A 82 8.91 -7.13 -1.40
N ALA A 83 8.62 -6.05 -0.67
CA ALA A 83 7.45 -5.93 0.19
C ALA A 83 6.44 -4.94 -0.38
N GLY A 84 5.14 -5.26 -0.25
CA GLY A 84 4.02 -4.40 -0.63
C GLY A 84 3.08 -4.13 0.53
N THR A 85 2.60 -2.89 0.68
CA THR A 85 1.69 -2.48 1.76
C THR A 85 0.54 -1.60 1.25
N GLU A 86 -0.50 -1.43 2.06
CA GLU A 86 -1.48 -0.35 1.88
C GLU A 86 -1.09 0.82 2.76
N PHE A 87 -1.01 2.02 2.18
CA PHE A 87 -0.78 3.25 2.91
C PHE A 87 -2.12 3.82 3.40
N LEU A 88 -2.30 3.84 4.70
CA LEU A 88 -3.53 4.32 5.33
C LEU A 88 -3.29 5.60 6.13
N ASP A 89 -2.28 5.61 6.99
CA ASP A 89 -1.85 6.78 7.75
C ASP A 89 -0.91 7.65 6.88
N PRO A 90 -1.08 8.98 6.86
CA PRO A 90 -0.24 9.87 6.05
C PRO A 90 1.16 10.13 6.63
N ILE A 91 1.42 9.75 7.89
CA ILE A 91 2.69 10.01 8.59
C ILE A 91 3.56 8.75 8.64
N SER A 92 2.99 7.58 8.89
CA SER A 92 3.72 6.30 8.98
C SER A 92 4.62 5.99 7.76
N PRO A 93 4.28 6.42 6.51
CA PRO A 93 5.16 6.26 5.36
C PRO A 93 6.55 6.85 5.54
N GLN A 94 6.71 7.95 6.26
CA GLN A 94 8.03 8.58 6.51
C GLN A 94 9.03 7.62 7.15
N TYR A 95 8.55 6.59 7.85
CA TYR A 95 9.38 5.65 8.59
C TYR A 95 9.59 4.31 7.91
N VAL A 96 8.89 4.00 6.82
CA VAL A 96 8.91 2.65 6.22
C VAL A 96 9.04 2.62 4.69
N THR A 97 8.85 3.73 3.99
CA THR A 97 8.77 3.72 2.51
C THR A 97 10.08 3.35 1.82
N ASP A 98 11.23 3.59 2.45
CA ASP A 98 12.54 3.22 1.91
C ASP A 98 12.77 1.70 1.82
N VAL A 99 11.92 0.90 2.47
CA VAL A 99 11.95 -0.57 2.45
C VAL A 99 10.65 -1.19 1.89
N ILE A 100 9.83 -0.38 1.23
CA ILE A 100 8.61 -0.79 0.52
C ILE A 100 8.85 -0.69 -0.99
N SER A 101 8.52 -1.76 -1.71
CA SER A 101 8.72 -1.85 -3.16
C SER A 101 7.44 -1.58 -3.96
N TRP A 102 6.27 -1.67 -3.34
CA TRP A 102 4.96 -1.41 -3.95
C TRP A 102 3.97 -0.97 -2.89
N GLY A 103 3.11 -0.03 -3.20
CA GLY A 103 2.07 0.44 -2.30
C GLY A 103 0.68 0.41 -2.89
N ALA A 104 -0.34 0.38 -2.04
CA ALA A 104 -1.72 0.52 -2.44
C ALA A 104 -2.41 1.67 -1.71
N ILE A 105 -3.34 2.34 -2.42
CA ILE A 105 -4.36 3.20 -1.83
C ILE A 105 -5.69 2.44 -1.89
N GLY A 106 -6.33 2.29 -0.75
CA GLY A 106 -7.57 1.53 -0.61
C GLY A 106 -8.77 2.20 -1.28
N ALA A 107 -9.82 1.44 -1.57
CA ALA A 107 -11.04 1.95 -2.19
C ALA A 107 -11.72 3.07 -1.38
N ARG A 108 -11.65 3.02 -0.04
CA ARG A 108 -12.23 4.05 0.84
C ARG A 108 -11.41 5.33 0.90
N THR A 109 -10.15 5.28 0.48
CA THR A 109 -9.21 6.41 0.51
C THR A 109 -8.84 6.93 -0.88
N ALA A 110 -9.30 6.28 -1.95
CA ALA A 110 -9.05 6.69 -3.34
C ALA A 110 -9.61 8.09 -3.68
N GLU A 111 -10.65 8.54 -2.98
CA GLU A 111 -11.22 9.89 -3.13
C GLU A 111 -10.54 10.93 -2.22
N SER A 112 -9.70 10.49 -1.27
CA SER A 112 -9.05 11.38 -0.30
C SER A 112 -7.91 12.15 -0.94
N GLN A 113 -7.97 13.47 -0.89
CA GLN A 113 -6.92 14.37 -1.37
C GLN A 113 -5.58 14.07 -0.70
N ILE A 114 -5.57 13.86 0.61
CA ILE A 114 -4.34 13.54 1.38
C ILE A 114 -3.65 12.29 0.85
N HIS A 115 -4.41 11.24 0.51
CA HIS A 115 -3.84 9.99 -0.01
C HIS A 115 -3.35 10.13 -1.46
N ARG A 116 -3.99 10.97 -2.28
CA ARG A 116 -3.54 11.30 -3.63
C ARG A 116 -2.23 12.11 -3.59
N GLU A 117 -2.13 13.08 -2.70
CA GLU A 117 -0.91 13.84 -2.43
C GLU A 117 0.21 12.96 -1.90
N LEU A 118 -0.09 12.06 -0.95
CA LEU A 118 0.86 11.06 -0.47
C LEU A 118 1.38 10.20 -1.63
N ALA A 119 0.50 9.64 -2.45
CA ALA A 119 0.88 8.81 -3.60
C ALA A 119 1.81 9.53 -4.57
N SER A 120 1.62 10.85 -4.77
CA SER A 120 2.47 11.69 -5.62
C SER A 120 3.90 11.86 -5.11
N GLY A 121 4.12 11.61 -3.82
CA GLY A 121 5.43 11.77 -3.16
C GLY A 121 6.17 10.46 -2.93
N LEU A 122 5.54 9.32 -3.20
CA LEU A 122 6.15 8.01 -3.00
C LEU A 122 7.01 7.61 -4.19
N SER A 123 8.16 7.00 -3.93
CA SER A 123 9.14 6.60 -4.95
C SER A 123 8.96 5.15 -5.44
N CYS A 124 7.94 4.44 -4.96
CA CYS A 124 7.55 3.12 -5.45
C CYS A 124 6.26 3.18 -6.27
N PRO A 125 5.99 2.18 -7.14
CA PRO A 125 4.71 2.07 -7.83
C PRO A 125 3.55 1.99 -6.84
N ILE A 126 2.46 2.72 -7.14
CA ILE A 126 1.27 2.80 -6.30
C ILE A 126 0.03 2.36 -7.07
N GLY A 127 -0.60 1.30 -6.58
CA GLY A 127 -1.90 0.87 -7.09
C GLY A 127 -3.05 1.58 -6.36
N ILE A 128 -3.99 2.13 -7.11
CA ILE A 128 -5.19 2.79 -6.55
C ILE A 128 -6.41 1.91 -6.83
N LYS A 129 -7.10 1.48 -5.77
CA LYS A 129 -8.26 0.59 -5.88
C LYS A 129 -9.48 1.33 -6.42
N ASN A 130 -10.22 0.68 -7.30
CA ASN A 130 -11.53 1.17 -7.72
C ASN A 130 -12.50 1.32 -6.53
N GLY A 131 -13.54 2.11 -6.67
CA GLY A 131 -14.53 2.38 -5.65
C GLY A 131 -15.18 1.12 -5.07
N THR A 132 -15.76 1.22 -3.88
CA THR A 132 -16.43 0.08 -3.22
C THR A 132 -17.69 -0.39 -3.96
N ASP A 133 -18.25 0.44 -4.81
CA ASP A 133 -19.35 0.16 -5.74
C ASP A 133 -18.92 -0.53 -7.04
N GLY A 134 -17.62 -0.60 -7.30
CA GLY A 134 -17.02 -1.09 -8.55
C GLY A 134 -16.63 0.01 -9.53
N GLY A 135 -16.98 1.28 -9.26
CA GLY A 135 -16.70 2.41 -10.15
C GLY A 135 -15.21 2.71 -10.29
N LEU A 136 -14.76 3.01 -11.53
CA LEU A 136 -13.35 3.26 -11.85
C LEU A 136 -12.95 4.72 -11.60
N LYS A 137 -13.92 5.65 -11.63
CA LYS A 137 -13.65 7.10 -11.67
C LYS A 137 -12.74 7.58 -10.54
N ALA A 138 -13.01 7.19 -9.30
CA ALA A 138 -12.22 7.62 -8.14
C ALA A 138 -10.75 7.19 -8.24
N ALA A 139 -10.50 5.98 -8.77
CA ALA A 139 -9.13 5.49 -8.98
C ALA A 139 -8.43 6.23 -10.11
N ILE A 140 -9.09 6.46 -11.24
CA ILE A 140 -8.54 7.19 -12.40
C ILE A 140 -8.22 8.64 -12.01
N ASP A 141 -9.15 9.35 -11.37
CA ASP A 141 -8.92 10.70 -10.84
C ASP A 141 -7.74 10.72 -9.85
N GLY A 142 -7.62 9.66 -9.02
CA GLY A 142 -6.51 9.49 -8.08
C GLY A 142 -5.16 9.31 -8.77
N ILE A 143 -5.10 8.52 -9.85
CA ILE A 143 -3.91 8.33 -10.68
C ILE A 143 -3.52 9.65 -11.33
N GLN A 144 -4.47 10.36 -11.97
CA GLN A 144 -4.22 11.66 -12.56
C GLN A 144 -3.66 12.65 -11.53
N ALA A 145 -4.27 12.74 -10.35
CA ALA A 145 -3.79 13.61 -9.29
C ALA A 145 -2.37 13.22 -8.83
N ALA A 146 -2.12 11.93 -8.58
CA ALA A 146 -0.83 11.45 -8.10
C ALA A 146 0.31 11.64 -9.13
N ASN A 147 0.02 11.72 -10.43
CA ASN A 147 1.01 11.99 -11.46
C ASN A 147 1.56 13.44 -11.43
N HIS A 148 0.90 14.33 -10.69
CA HIS A 148 1.30 15.73 -10.59
C HIS A 148 2.02 16.04 -9.28
N SER A 149 2.81 17.12 -9.31
CA SER A 149 3.43 17.69 -8.12
C SER A 149 2.39 18.35 -7.23
N HIS A 150 2.47 18.13 -5.93
CA HIS A 150 1.63 18.77 -4.92
C HIS A 150 2.45 19.47 -3.86
N VAL A 151 1.83 20.44 -3.20
CA VAL A 151 2.40 21.15 -2.03
C VAL A 151 1.36 21.10 -0.92
N PHE A 152 1.75 20.51 0.21
CA PHE A 152 0.85 20.34 1.35
C PHE A 152 1.59 20.34 2.69
N LEU A 153 0.85 20.44 3.78
CA LEU A 153 1.38 20.38 5.13
C LEU A 153 1.58 18.94 5.55
N GLY A 154 2.75 18.58 5.99
CA GLY A 154 3.07 17.23 6.45
C GLY A 154 4.11 17.21 7.55
N ALA A 155 4.51 16.02 8.00
CA ALA A 155 5.55 15.81 8.99
C ALA A 155 6.85 15.35 8.33
N THR A 156 7.98 15.86 8.81
CA THR A 156 9.31 15.35 8.47
C THR A 156 9.65 14.10 9.26
N LYS A 157 10.79 13.46 8.95
CA LYS A 157 11.30 12.31 9.71
C LYS A 157 11.67 12.66 11.15
N GLU A 158 11.96 13.92 11.40
CA GLU A 158 12.28 14.49 12.73
C GLU A 158 11.03 14.85 13.52
N ALA A 159 9.85 14.56 12.96
CA ALA A 159 8.52 14.89 13.52
C ALA A 159 8.18 16.38 13.57
N ASP A 160 8.89 17.20 12.81
CA ASP A 160 8.55 18.62 12.64
C ASP A 160 7.47 18.79 11.57
N ILE A 161 6.60 19.76 11.75
CA ILE A 161 5.61 20.16 10.76
C ILE A 161 6.30 21.01 9.69
N ALA A 162 6.13 20.63 8.42
CA ALA A 162 6.75 21.32 7.31
C ALA A 162 5.83 21.37 6.07
N MET A 163 6.10 22.32 5.21
CA MET A 163 5.57 22.33 3.85
C MET A 163 6.33 21.27 3.02
N LEU A 164 5.61 20.25 2.57
CA LEU A 164 6.15 19.21 1.70
C LEU A 164 5.80 19.51 0.24
N LYS A 165 6.76 19.32 -0.66
CA LYS A 165 6.56 19.38 -2.10
C LYS A 165 6.92 18.04 -2.72
N THR A 166 5.99 17.46 -3.49
CA THR A 166 6.18 16.20 -4.20
C THR A 166 6.60 16.44 -5.65
N ALA A 167 7.08 15.39 -6.31
CA ALA A 167 7.47 15.46 -7.73
C ALA A 167 6.37 14.97 -8.68
N GLY A 168 5.39 14.25 -8.17
CA GLY A 168 4.50 13.39 -8.94
C GLY A 168 5.05 11.97 -9.04
N ASN A 169 4.17 11.00 -9.25
CA ASN A 169 4.49 9.57 -9.35
C ASN A 169 3.82 8.98 -10.60
N ASN A 170 4.56 8.82 -11.67
CA ASN A 170 4.08 8.28 -12.94
C ASN A 170 3.92 6.74 -12.95
N ASP A 171 4.37 6.07 -11.89
CA ASP A 171 4.22 4.60 -11.72
C ASP A 171 2.93 4.23 -10.99
N THR A 172 1.98 5.16 -10.92
CA THR A 172 0.64 4.87 -10.39
C THR A 172 -0.18 4.05 -11.40
N HIS A 173 -1.00 3.13 -10.90
CA HIS A 173 -1.82 2.25 -11.73
C HIS A 173 -3.13 1.88 -11.01
N ILE A 174 -4.08 1.29 -11.75
CA ILE A 174 -5.36 0.89 -11.17
C ILE A 174 -5.31 -0.52 -10.58
N ILE A 175 -6.07 -0.74 -9.49
CA ILE A 175 -6.35 -2.07 -8.93
C ILE A 175 -7.84 -2.36 -9.06
N LEU A 176 -8.17 -3.42 -9.79
CA LEU A 176 -9.52 -3.96 -9.86
C LEU A 176 -9.77 -4.89 -8.66
N ARG A 177 -10.70 -4.50 -7.79
CA ARG A 177 -11.03 -5.20 -6.55
C ARG A 177 -12.49 -5.67 -6.48
N GLY A 178 -13.21 -5.58 -7.60
CA GLY A 178 -14.64 -5.82 -7.63
C GLY A 178 -15.47 -4.69 -7.00
N GLY A 179 -16.75 -4.88 -6.99
CA GLY A 179 -17.77 -4.06 -6.37
C GLY A 179 -18.89 -4.95 -5.85
N LYS A 180 -20.12 -4.78 -6.34
CA LYS A 180 -21.22 -5.74 -6.13
C LYS A 180 -20.94 -7.06 -6.84
N GLU A 181 -20.28 -6.98 -8.00
CA GLU A 181 -19.85 -8.10 -8.80
C GLU A 181 -18.34 -8.08 -8.98
N PRO A 182 -17.69 -9.24 -9.27
CA PRO A 182 -16.29 -9.29 -9.68
C PRO A 182 -16.05 -8.47 -10.96
N ASN A 183 -14.82 -7.95 -11.13
CA ASN A 183 -14.42 -7.18 -12.32
C ASN A 183 -13.05 -7.61 -12.87
N TYR A 184 -12.75 -8.90 -12.82
CA TYR A 184 -11.51 -9.47 -13.31
C TYR A 184 -11.66 -10.18 -14.66
N ASP A 185 -12.88 -10.25 -15.21
CA ASP A 185 -13.17 -10.82 -16.51
C ASP A 185 -12.62 -9.95 -17.65
N LEU A 186 -12.55 -10.54 -18.84
CA LEU A 186 -11.94 -9.89 -20.02
C LEU A 186 -12.67 -8.60 -20.44
N GLU A 187 -13.99 -8.55 -20.29
CA GLU A 187 -14.79 -7.37 -20.63
C GLU A 187 -14.50 -6.23 -19.68
N SER A 188 -14.48 -6.49 -18.37
CA SER A 188 -14.13 -5.53 -17.32
C SER A 188 -12.72 -5.00 -17.49
N VAL A 189 -11.74 -5.87 -17.81
CA VAL A 189 -10.36 -5.47 -18.05
C VAL A 189 -10.26 -4.59 -19.29
N ASN A 190 -10.88 -4.97 -20.41
CA ASN A 190 -10.86 -4.18 -21.64
C ASN A 190 -11.55 -2.81 -21.47
N SER A 191 -12.69 -2.78 -20.79
CA SER A 191 -13.36 -1.52 -20.45
C SER A 191 -12.48 -0.62 -19.60
N THR A 192 -11.78 -1.18 -18.62
CA THR A 192 -10.83 -0.45 -17.79
C THR A 192 -9.66 0.11 -18.61
N LEU A 193 -9.07 -0.69 -19.51
CA LEU A 193 -8.01 -0.23 -20.41
C LEU A 193 -8.48 0.95 -21.29
N THR A 194 -9.71 0.87 -21.80
CA THR A 194 -10.28 1.97 -22.59
C THR A 194 -10.40 3.25 -21.75
N ALA A 195 -10.92 3.14 -20.53
CA ALA A 195 -11.06 4.30 -19.64
C ALA A 195 -9.68 4.90 -19.24
N LEU A 196 -8.65 4.08 -19.04
CA LEU A 196 -7.30 4.55 -18.75
C LEU A 196 -6.68 5.30 -19.94
N ARG A 197 -6.88 4.81 -21.18
CA ARG A 197 -6.45 5.48 -22.41
C ARG A 197 -7.14 6.82 -22.61
N GLU A 198 -8.46 6.85 -22.44
CA GLU A 198 -9.24 8.11 -22.54
C GLU A 198 -8.79 9.15 -21.50
N ALA A 199 -8.33 8.69 -20.33
CA ALA A 199 -7.80 9.54 -19.26
C ALA A 199 -6.31 9.90 -19.43
N GLU A 200 -5.64 9.36 -20.46
CA GLU A 200 -4.20 9.54 -20.75
C GLU A 200 -3.29 9.18 -19.55
N VAL A 201 -3.61 8.09 -18.85
CA VAL A 201 -2.83 7.58 -17.70
C VAL A 201 -2.24 6.20 -17.97
N ASN A 202 -1.39 5.72 -17.05
CA ASN A 202 -0.76 4.41 -17.14
C ASN A 202 -1.81 3.28 -17.29
N GLU A 203 -1.66 2.47 -18.34
CA GLU A 203 -2.57 1.37 -18.68
C GLU A 203 -2.33 0.08 -17.87
N SER A 204 -1.44 0.10 -16.89
CA SER A 204 -1.18 -1.07 -16.05
C SER A 204 -2.35 -1.35 -15.12
N ILE A 205 -2.77 -2.63 -15.07
CA ILE A 205 -3.88 -3.10 -14.24
C ILE A 205 -3.37 -4.18 -13.30
N MET A 206 -3.73 -4.07 -12.02
CA MET A 206 -3.60 -5.14 -11.04
C MET A 206 -4.99 -5.70 -10.71
N ILE A 207 -5.10 -7.01 -10.54
CA ILE A 207 -6.33 -7.68 -10.09
C ILE A 207 -6.12 -8.12 -8.63
N ASP A 208 -7.02 -7.67 -7.75
CA ASP A 208 -7.08 -8.05 -6.32
C ASP A 208 -8.27 -9.01 -6.15
N ALA A 209 -7.99 -10.32 -6.32
CA ALA A 209 -8.95 -11.41 -6.29
C ALA A 209 -9.00 -12.14 -4.95
#